data_22e2e85df93f11b12982aacb235f44a6
#
_entry.id   22e2e85df93f11b12982aacb235f44a6
#
_cell.length_a   1.000
_cell.length_b   1.000
_cell.length_c   1.000
_cell.angle_alpha   90.00
_cell.angle_beta   90.00
_cell.angle_gamma   90.00
#
_symmetry.space_group_name_H-M   'P 1'
#
loop_
_entity.id
_entity.type
_entity.pdbx_description
1 polymer ?
#
loop_
_entity_poly.entity_id
_entity_poly.type
_entity_poly.pdbx_seq_one_letter_code
_entity_poly.pdbx_strand_id
1 'polypeptide(L)'
;MQFIQGDLFSDFPELRFIIPHGGGAVPYHWGRYRGLADMLNRPPLREHVMRNVYFDTCVYHQPGIDLLFDVIDINNILFGSEMVGAVRGIDPETGFYFDDTKRYVDALNLSDEDRYKVFEGNARRVFPRLDALLKGRGL
;
A
#
# COMPACT_ATOMS: atom_id res chain seq x y z
N MET A 1 -1.02 -0.29 15.40
CA MET A 1 -0.65 0.23 16.74
C MET A 1 0.69 -0.35 17.21
N GLN A 2 0.88 -1.67 17.27
CA GLN A 2 2.12 -2.31 17.76
C GLN A 2 3.40 -1.86 17.05
N PHE A 3 3.38 -1.66 15.74
CA PHE A 3 4.53 -1.14 14.98
C PHE A 3 5.00 0.25 15.43
N ILE A 4 4.11 1.06 16.05
CA ILE A 4 4.45 2.38 16.56
C ILE A 4 4.97 2.30 17.99
N GLN A 5 4.43 1.38 18.78
CA GLN A 5 4.72 1.25 20.22
C GLN A 5 6.00 0.46 20.49
N GLY A 6 6.32 -0.51 19.63
CA GLY A 6 7.47 -1.39 19.80
C GLY A 6 8.71 -0.93 19.01
N ASP A 7 9.78 -1.67 19.19
CA ASP A 7 11.09 -1.41 18.55
C ASP A 7 11.38 -2.39 17.41
N LEU A 8 10.30 -3.03 16.85
CA LEU A 8 10.41 -4.09 15.85
C LEU A 8 11.33 -3.73 14.67
N PHE A 9 11.22 -2.53 14.14
CA PHE A 9 12.02 -2.11 12.98
C PHE A 9 13.42 -1.61 13.35
N SER A 10 13.66 -1.33 14.63
CA SER A 10 15.01 -1.13 15.17
C SER A 10 15.73 -2.47 15.32
N ASP A 11 15.02 -3.49 15.81
CA ASP A 11 15.56 -4.83 16.02
C ASP A 11 15.71 -5.60 14.69
N PHE A 12 14.79 -5.37 13.75
CA PHE A 12 14.73 -6.06 12.46
C PHE A 12 14.54 -5.06 11.31
N PRO A 13 15.57 -4.26 10.95
CA PRO A 13 15.45 -3.17 9.97
C PRO A 13 15.12 -3.64 8.55
N GLU A 14 15.45 -4.88 8.20
CA GLU A 14 15.16 -5.46 6.89
C GLU A 14 13.77 -6.10 6.78
N LEU A 15 13.04 -6.20 7.89
CA LEU A 15 11.71 -6.78 7.89
C LEU A 15 10.71 -5.83 7.24
N ARG A 16 9.91 -6.33 6.30
CA ARG A 16 8.91 -5.55 5.57
C ARG A 16 7.54 -6.17 5.74
N PHE A 17 6.51 -5.32 5.85
CA PHE A 17 5.12 -5.74 5.95
C PHE A 17 4.31 -5.09 4.83
N ILE A 18 3.49 -5.88 4.16
CA ILE A 18 2.43 -5.40 3.30
C ILE A 18 1.12 -5.60 4.06
N ILE A 19 0.42 -4.50 4.33
CA ILE A 19 -0.89 -4.54 4.98
C ILE A 19 -1.94 -4.57 3.87
N PRO A 20 -2.71 -5.67 3.75
CA PRO A 20 -3.67 -5.82 2.67
C PRO A 20 -4.88 -4.90 2.84
N HIS A 21 -5.71 -4.85 1.80
CA HIS A 21 -6.99 -4.13 1.75
C HIS A 21 -6.81 -2.63 2.01
N GLY A 22 -5.82 -2.01 1.33
CA GLY A 22 -5.51 -0.59 1.50
C GLY A 22 -5.09 -0.21 2.92
N GLY A 23 -4.66 -1.20 3.74
CA GLY A 23 -4.37 -0.99 5.15
C GLY A 23 -5.61 -0.98 6.04
N GLY A 24 -6.78 -1.36 5.54
CA GLY A 24 -8.04 -1.33 6.26
C GLY A 24 -8.36 0.09 6.79
N ALA A 25 -8.47 0.25 8.09
CA ALA A 25 -8.79 1.53 8.70
C ALA A 25 -7.56 2.49 8.85
N VAL A 26 -6.37 2.11 8.39
CA VAL A 26 -5.15 2.91 8.60
C VAL A 26 -5.23 4.29 7.95
N PRO A 27 -5.55 4.44 6.65
CA PRO A 27 -5.68 5.76 6.04
C PRO A 27 -6.75 6.62 6.72
N TYR A 28 -7.88 6.02 7.06
CA TYR A 28 -8.99 6.70 7.75
C TYR A 28 -8.59 7.22 9.14
N HIS A 29 -7.80 6.46 9.89
CA HIS A 29 -7.34 6.83 11.24
C HIS A 29 -5.92 7.41 11.29
N TRP A 30 -5.39 7.89 10.18
CA TRP A 30 -4.01 8.35 10.08
C TRP A 30 -3.62 9.37 11.15
N GLY A 31 -4.51 10.32 11.45
CA GLY A 31 -4.29 11.30 12.52
C GLY A 31 -4.09 10.69 13.90
N ARG A 32 -4.79 9.58 14.20
CA ARG A 32 -4.60 8.86 15.47
C ARG A 32 -3.23 8.20 15.58
N TYR A 33 -2.74 7.63 14.48
CA TYR A 33 -1.41 7.00 14.46
C TYR A 33 -0.30 8.04 14.60
N ARG A 34 -0.45 9.20 13.96
CA ARG A 34 0.46 10.34 14.14
C ARG A 34 0.47 10.83 15.59
N GLY A 35 -0.71 11.05 16.17
CA GLY A 35 -0.84 11.47 17.57
C GLY A 35 -0.26 10.45 18.55
N LEU A 36 -0.41 9.15 18.29
CA LEU A 36 0.21 8.11 19.11
C LEU A 36 1.75 8.16 19.04
N ALA A 37 2.31 8.32 17.84
CA ALA A 37 3.76 8.44 17.70
C ALA A 37 4.31 9.66 18.46
N ASP A 38 3.63 10.79 18.36
CA ASP A 38 3.96 12.02 19.08
C ASP A 38 3.91 11.83 20.61
N MET A 39 2.80 11.29 21.13
CA MET A 39 2.65 10.98 22.57
C MET A 39 3.75 10.06 23.12
N LEU A 40 4.28 9.18 22.30
CA LEU A 40 5.32 8.23 22.66
C LEU A 40 6.72 8.78 22.39
N ASN A 41 6.88 10.02 21.98
CA ASN A 41 8.13 10.64 21.55
C ASN A 41 8.86 9.80 20.48
N ARG A 42 8.12 9.15 19.57
CA ARG A 42 8.66 8.41 18.44
C ARG A 42 8.89 9.36 17.25
N PRO A 43 9.82 9.04 16.35
CA PRO A 43 9.97 9.80 15.11
C PRO A 43 8.68 9.83 14.29
N PRO A 44 8.50 10.81 13.39
CA PRO A 44 7.37 10.85 12.48
C PRO A 44 7.17 9.51 11.77
N LEU A 45 5.91 9.12 11.53
CA LEU A 45 5.61 7.81 10.91
C LEU A 45 6.36 7.57 9.60
N ARG A 46 6.57 8.61 8.79
CA ARG A 46 7.31 8.52 7.52
C ARG A 46 8.78 8.14 7.73
N GLU A 47 9.37 8.57 8.82
CA GLU A 47 10.79 8.33 9.15
C GLU A 47 11.01 7.05 9.95
N HIS A 48 9.95 6.45 10.46
CA HIS A 48 9.98 5.26 11.29
C HIS A 48 9.22 4.11 10.62
N VAL A 49 7.93 3.95 10.92
CA VAL A 49 7.10 2.80 10.49
C VAL A 49 7.03 2.68 8.96
N MET A 50 6.91 3.79 8.25
CA MET A 50 6.71 3.78 6.79
C MET A 50 7.96 3.42 5.98
N ARG A 51 9.09 3.22 6.60
CA ARG A 51 10.25 2.61 5.93
C ARG A 51 10.05 1.12 5.62
N ASN A 52 9.21 0.46 6.42
CA ASN A 52 9.06 -0.98 6.43
C ASN A 52 7.62 -1.46 6.17
N VAL A 53 6.64 -0.54 6.17
CA VAL A 53 5.22 -0.88 6.02
C VAL A 53 4.70 -0.34 4.70
N TYR A 54 4.03 -1.21 3.97
CA TYR A 54 3.46 -0.97 2.65
C TYR A 54 1.99 -1.35 2.66
N PHE A 55 1.25 -0.89 1.66
CA PHE A 55 -0.18 -1.14 1.50
C PHE A 55 -0.47 -1.59 0.07
N ASP A 56 -1.48 -2.42 -0.11
CA ASP A 56 -1.94 -2.77 -1.45
C ASP A 56 -3.17 -1.96 -1.89
N THR A 57 -3.58 -2.12 -3.12
CA THR A 57 -4.77 -1.48 -3.70
C THR A 57 -6.00 -2.40 -3.73
N CYS A 58 -6.06 -3.44 -2.89
CA CYS A 58 -7.20 -4.36 -2.80
C CYS A 58 -8.41 -3.69 -2.12
N VAL A 59 -8.91 -2.60 -2.69
CA VAL A 59 -10.06 -1.82 -2.21
C VAL A 59 -11.08 -1.72 -3.34
N TYR A 60 -12.33 -2.10 -3.07
CA TYR A 60 -13.35 -2.31 -4.09
C TYR A 60 -14.25 -1.10 -4.35
N HIS A 61 -13.77 0.12 -4.07
CA HIS A 61 -14.51 1.34 -4.41
C HIS A 61 -13.56 2.56 -4.52
N GLN A 62 -13.92 3.49 -5.41
CA GLN A 62 -13.10 4.65 -5.72
C GLN A 62 -12.77 5.52 -4.49
N PRO A 63 -13.72 5.91 -3.61
CA PRO A 63 -13.40 6.76 -2.47
C PRO A 63 -12.38 6.17 -1.50
N GLY A 64 -12.30 4.83 -1.39
CA GLY A 64 -11.30 4.17 -0.58
C GLY A 64 -9.90 4.22 -1.21
N ILE A 65 -9.83 4.08 -2.52
CA ILE A 65 -8.57 4.26 -3.27
C ILE A 65 -8.12 5.72 -3.21
N ASP A 66 -9.03 6.68 -3.41
CA ASP A 66 -8.71 8.11 -3.31
C ASP A 66 -8.11 8.44 -1.94
N LEU A 67 -8.77 8.00 -0.86
CA LEU A 67 -8.26 8.19 0.50
C LEU A 67 -6.90 7.54 0.74
N LEU A 68 -6.68 6.34 0.21
CA LEU A 68 -5.40 5.65 0.32
C LEU A 68 -4.27 6.50 -0.30
N PHE A 69 -4.47 7.00 -1.52
CA PHE A 69 -3.48 7.77 -2.25
C PHE A 69 -3.30 9.20 -1.72
N ASP A 70 -4.34 9.78 -1.11
CA ASP A 70 -4.25 11.09 -0.44
C ASP A 70 -3.43 11.05 0.84
N VAL A 71 -3.48 9.93 1.57
CA VAL A 71 -2.91 9.82 2.91
C VAL A 71 -1.57 9.11 2.94
N ILE A 72 -1.43 8.03 2.17
CA ILE A 72 -0.24 7.18 2.15
C ILE A 72 0.70 7.62 1.01
N ASP A 73 1.98 7.70 1.33
CA ASP A 73 3.01 8.03 0.33
C ASP A 73 3.01 7.00 -0.81
N ILE A 74 3.05 7.50 -2.04
CA ILE A 74 3.03 6.67 -3.26
C ILE A 74 4.10 5.58 -3.25
N ASN A 75 5.24 5.82 -2.60
CA ASN A 75 6.32 4.87 -2.44
C ASN A 75 5.97 3.68 -1.54
N ASN A 76 4.87 3.75 -0.81
CA ASN A 76 4.41 2.70 0.10
C ASN A 76 3.16 1.95 -0.43
N ILE A 77 2.72 2.24 -1.65
CA ILE A 77 1.55 1.62 -2.27
C ILE A 77 1.98 0.63 -3.35
N LEU A 78 1.47 -0.60 -3.27
CA LEU A 78 1.67 -1.65 -4.26
C LEU A 78 0.35 -2.00 -4.93
N PHE A 79 0.36 -2.24 -6.24
CA PHE A 79 -0.81 -2.76 -6.90
C PHE A 79 -1.13 -4.18 -6.44
N GLY A 80 -2.38 -4.42 -6.09
CA GLY A 80 -2.95 -5.72 -5.80
C GLY A 80 -4.45 -5.71 -6.13
N SER A 81 -4.94 -6.76 -6.79
CA SER A 81 -6.35 -6.87 -7.20
C SER A 81 -7.16 -7.78 -6.31
N GLU A 82 -6.50 -8.64 -5.55
CA GLU A 82 -7.16 -9.74 -4.85
C GLU A 82 -7.97 -10.66 -5.80
N MET A 83 -7.59 -10.72 -7.07
CA MET A 83 -8.30 -11.54 -8.08
C MET A 83 -8.45 -12.98 -7.60
N VAL A 84 -9.67 -13.54 -7.75
CA VAL A 84 -10.11 -14.80 -7.14
C VAL A 84 -10.25 -14.72 -5.60
N GLY A 85 -10.31 -13.51 -5.06
CA GLY A 85 -10.38 -13.23 -3.62
C GLY A 85 -11.76 -13.35 -2.98
N ALA A 86 -12.04 -12.44 -2.05
CA ALA A 86 -13.21 -12.52 -1.15
C ALA A 86 -14.56 -12.34 -1.86
N VAL A 87 -14.63 -11.45 -2.87
CA VAL A 87 -15.88 -11.13 -3.58
C VAL A 87 -15.71 -11.42 -5.06
N ARG A 88 -16.60 -12.25 -5.59
CA ARG A 88 -16.63 -12.63 -7.00
C ARG A 88 -17.89 -12.11 -7.67
N GLY A 89 -17.82 -11.86 -8.98
CA GLY A 89 -18.95 -11.45 -9.78
C GLY A 89 -18.91 -10.00 -10.19
N ILE A 90 -19.93 -9.60 -10.93
CA ILE A 90 -20.09 -8.25 -11.43
C ILE A 90 -20.88 -7.44 -10.40
N ASP A 91 -20.35 -6.29 -10.03
CA ASP A 91 -21.03 -5.29 -9.22
C ASP A 91 -22.21 -4.71 -10.02
N PRO A 92 -23.45 -4.86 -9.54
CA PRO A 92 -24.63 -4.36 -10.26
C PRO A 92 -24.68 -2.81 -10.35
N GLU A 93 -23.99 -2.10 -9.47
CA GLU A 93 -23.94 -0.65 -9.47
C GLU A 93 -23.00 -0.10 -10.55
N THR A 94 -21.92 -0.81 -10.84
CA THR A 94 -20.85 -0.31 -11.72
C THR A 94 -20.78 -1.08 -13.05
N GLY A 95 -21.27 -2.31 -13.11
CA GLY A 95 -21.18 -3.20 -14.27
C GLY A 95 -19.81 -3.85 -14.47
N PHE A 96 -18.86 -3.69 -13.51
CA PHE A 96 -17.53 -4.26 -13.56
C PHE A 96 -17.35 -5.35 -12.49
N TYR A 97 -16.33 -6.19 -12.63
CA TYR A 97 -16.00 -7.14 -11.56
C TYR A 97 -15.59 -6.39 -10.29
N PHE A 98 -16.01 -6.90 -9.12
CA PHE A 98 -15.66 -6.29 -7.83
C PHE A 98 -14.14 -6.22 -7.62
N ASP A 99 -13.40 -7.24 -8.04
CA ASP A 99 -11.95 -7.36 -7.90
C ASP A 99 -11.16 -6.69 -9.04
N ASP A 100 -11.82 -5.97 -9.96
CA ASP A 100 -11.16 -5.10 -10.94
C ASP A 100 -10.70 -3.79 -10.30
N THR A 101 -9.77 -3.90 -9.35
CA THR A 101 -9.22 -2.75 -8.62
C THR A 101 -8.34 -1.86 -9.50
N LYS A 102 -7.84 -2.40 -10.63
CA LYS A 102 -7.01 -1.62 -11.55
C LYS A 102 -7.71 -0.39 -12.07
N ARG A 103 -9.00 -0.48 -12.39
CA ARG A 103 -9.80 0.65 -12.90
C ARG A 103 -9.85 1.84 -11.93
N TYR A 104 -9.84 1.58 -10.62
CA TYR A 104 -9.82 2.65 -9.62
C TYR A 104 -8.47 3.37 -9.58
N VAL A 105 -7.37 2.63 -9.74
CA VAL A 105 -6.04 3.22 -9.84
C VAL A 105 -5.85 3.95 -11.17
N ASP A 106 -6.40 3.41 -12.27
CA ASP A 106 -6.38 4.05 -13.60
C ASP A 106 -7.18 5.36 -13.62
N ALA A 107 -8.20 5.50 -12.77
CA ALA A 107 -8.99 6.72 -12.63
C ALA A 107 -8.25 7.84 -11.89
N LEU A 108 -7.16 7.53 -11.19
CA LEU A 108 -6.30 8.54 -10.58
C LEU A 108 -5.43 9.21 -11.66
N ASN A 109 -5.26 10.50 -11.57
CA ASN A 109 -4.38 11.25 -12.48
C ASN A 109 -2.92 11.14 -12.05
N LEU A 110 -2.37 9.91 -12.05
CA LEU A 110 -0.98 9.66 -11.69
C LEU A 110 -0.03 10.02 -12.83
N SER A 111 1.14 10.56 -12.48
CA SER A 111 2.26 10.66 -13.43
C SER A 111 2.72 9.26 -13.89
N ASP A 112 3.39 9.17 -15.03
CA ASP A 112 3.97 7.90 -15.51
C ASP A 112 4.95 7.32 -14.49
N GLU A 113 5.72 8.16 -13.80
CA GLU A 113 6.62 7.75 -12.73
C GLU A 113 5.87 7.13 -11.55
N ASP A 114 4.81 7.78 -11.07
CA ASP A 114 4.04 7.29 -9.94
C ASP A 114 3.24 6.03 -10.29
N ARG A 115 2.73 5.98 -11.52
CA ARG A 115 2.11 4.78 -12.07
C ARG A 115 3.09 3.60 -12.09
N TYR A 116 4.32 3.82 -12.57
CA TYR A 116 5.37 2.81 -12.52
C TYR A 116 5.65 2.34 -11.09
N LYS A 117 5.77 3.28 -10.13
CA LYS A 117 5.99 2.93 -8.71
C LYS A 117 4.92 1.98 -8.20
N VAL A 118 3.65 2.30 -8.40
CA VAL A 118 2.52 1.49 -7.89
C VAL A 118 2.46 0.11 -8.54
N PHE A 119 2.57 0.04 -9.87
CA PHE A 119 2.38 -1.22 -10.60
C PHE A 119 3.60 -2.14 -10.61
N GLU A 120 4.81 -1.60 -10.40
CA GLU A 120 6.03 -2.37 -10.54
C GLU A 120 7.15 -1.97 -9.55
N GLY A 121 7.56 -0.72 -9.56
CA GLY A 121 8.77 -0.25 -8.89
C GLY A 121 8.79 -0.52 -7.39
N ASN A 122 7.68 -0.30 -6.70
CA ASN A 122 7.56 -0.58 -5.27
C ASN A 122 7.64 -2.08 -4.98
N ALA A 123 7.01 -2.93 -5.80
CA ALA A 123 7.10 -4.38 -5.65
C ALA A 123 8.54 -4.88 -5.84
N ARG A 124 9.26 -4.37 -6.83
CA ARG A 124 10.70 -4.69 -7.02
C ARG A 124 11.53 -4.32 -5.79
N ARG A 125 11.26 -3.17 -5.17
CA ARG A 125 11.96 -2.73 -3.96
C ARG A 125 11.62 -3.58 -2.73
N VAL A 126 10.36 -3.98 -2.59
CA VAL A 126 9.90 -4.82 -1.46
C VAL A 126 10.40 -6.25 -1.60
N PHE A 127 10.51 -6.75 -2.84
CA PHE A 127 10.92 -8.12 -3.16
C PHE A 127 12.24 -8.14 -3.96
N PRO A 128 13.41 -7.93 -3.33
CA PRO A 128 14.68 -7.81 -4.05
C PRO A 128 15.07 -9.09 -4.82
N ARG A 129 14.59 -10.26 -4.40
CA ARG A 129 14.77 -11.51 -5.16
C ARG A 129 13.99 -11.51 -6.48
N LEU A 130 12.78 -10.93 -6.47
CA LEU A 130 12.00 -10.74 -7.70
C LEU A 130 12.71 -9.78 -8.65
N ASP A 131 13.17 -8.64 -8.12
CA ASP A 131 13.90 -7.64 -8.90
C ASP A 131 15.15 -8.25 -9.58
N ALA A 132 15.94 -9.00 -8.81
CA ALA A 132 17.13 -9.69 -9.36
C ALA A 132 16.76 -10.71 -10.46
N LEU A 133 15.66 -11.46 -10.29
CA LEU A 133 15.17 -12.41 -11.28
C LEU A 133 14.72 -11.71 -12.57
N LEU A 134 13.98 -10.60 -12.44
CA LEU A 134 13.51 -9.84 -13.61
C LEU A 134 14.67 -9.21 -14.37
N LYS A 135 15.60 -8.58 -13.68
CA LYS A 135 16.85 -8.04 -14.28
C LYS A 135 17.66 -9.12 -15.01
N GLY A 136 17.75 -10.31 -14.44
CA GLY A 136 18.43 -11.44 -15.07
C GLY A 136 17.74 -11.95 -16.36
N ARG A 137 16.48 -11.56 -16.57
CA ARG A 137 15.69 -11.86 -17.78
C ARG A 137 15.61 -10.67 -18.76
N GLY A 138 16.29 -9.56 -18.46
CA GLY A 138 16.26 -8.35 -19.30
C GLY A 138 14.99 -7.50 -19.14
N LEU A 139 14.29 -7.66 -18.03
CA LEU A 139 13.07 -6.92 -17.68
C LEU A 139 13.33 -5.88 -16.59
#